data_c9f56c75879fc677f0702672507d1ee0
#
_entry.id   c9f56c75879fc677f0702672507d1ee0
#
_cell.length_a   1.000
_cell.length_b   1.000
_cell.length_c   1.000
_cell.angle_alpha   90.00
_cell.angle_beta   90.00
_cell.angle_gamma   90.00
#
_symmetry.space_group_name_H-M   'P 1'
#
loop_
_entity.id
_entity.type
_entity.pdbx_description
1 polymer ?
#
loop_
_entity_poly.entity_id
_entity_poly.type
_entity_poly.pdbx_seq_one_letter_code
_entity_poly.pdbx_strand_id
1 'polypeptide(L)'
;MNKETTSYKTDRPQVTVENVDSYNNKLLWTIKALVAPALIMVFSIGLTSTVGAIDNSLPRNRPNVAAIKIEVDPRVELIGIVFRLAGNYEFNQGRIRSYVKDIERQFGDFEDHPVVKLAVRLRSKRRMSCDGPMSLAAYIDRDYRPRKTFEQWPWDGLDGRWKKQETAEFIEKLRQFAAETKFNEFYKAHTSLYETGIRSCRAVMVQYDLQTWLGEFFGVEEMGDLRLVLGFLNGPNNYGSRFTAGQIHEKYAIIGMSLPDADGNPVFRPRELETTAHEFCRSFTNPVVDKYMEQLQPAGEKLYAAKAPAMKRIGYQSWKSLMYESAVRACVASYIRNSFEPEYLQNYLDNEAGCGFVWTKDLDNLLKTYESNRDKYPTFESFFPEFVDFINDYTSKTAL
;
A
#
# COMPACT_ATOMS: atom_id res chain seq x y z
N MET A 1 41.53 -48.82 -18.79
CA MET A 1 41.57 -47.35 -18.58
C MET A 1 40.17 -46.89 -18.26
N ASN A 2 39.87 -46.85 -16.95
CA ASN A 2 38.55 -46.44 -16.41
C ASN A 2 38.44 -44.92 -16.41
N LYS A 3 37.31 -44.39 -16.90
CA LYS A 3 36.94 -43.02 -16.69
C LYS A 3 35.88 -43.00 -15.60
N GLU A 4 36.28 -42.50 -14.44
CA GLU A 4 35.36 -42.15 -13.35
C GLU A 4 34.59 -40.88 -13.69
N THR A 5 33.27 -40.98 -13.69
CA THR A 5 32.34 -39.84 -13.77
C THR A 5 31.95 -39.47 -12.35
N THR A 6 32.48 -38.34 -11.87
CA THR A 6 32.13 -37.76 -10.57
C THR A 6 30.81 -37.02 -10.67
N SER A 7 29.78 -37.57 -10.03
CA SER A 7 28.47 -36.94 -9.89
C SER A 7 28.49 -35.97 -8.71
N TYR A 8 28.36 -34.68 -8.97
CA TYR A 8 28.09 -33.66 -7.92
C TYR A 8 26.62 -33.69 -7.54
N LYS A 9 26.32 -34.25 -6.37
CA LYS A 9 25.04 -34.02 -5.68
C LYS A 9 25.04 -32.61 -5.08
N THR A 10 24.16 -31.74 -5.57
CA THR A 10 23.86 -30.47 -4.91
C THR A 10 22.76 -30.69 -3.88
N ASP A 11 23.16 -30.74 -2.61
CA ASP A 11 22.25 -30.68 -1.49
C ASP A 11 21.65 -29.25 -1.41
N ARG A 12 20.39 -29.11 -1.81
CA ARG A 12 19.57 -27.94 -1.48
C ARG A 12 18.83 -28.26 -0.19
N PRO A 13 18.86 -27.41 0.84
CA PRO A 13 17.98 -27.59 1.98
C PRO A 13 16.55 -27.41 1.55
N GLN A 14 15.71 -28.41 1.74
CA GLN A 14 14.26 -28.31 1.65
C GLN A 14 13.79 -27.46 2.82
N VAL A 15 13.28 -26.26 2.52
CA VAL A 15 12.53 -25.46 3.49
C VAL A 15 11.14 -26.07 3.58
N THR A 16 10.86 -26.76 4.67
CA THR A 16 9.56 -27.33 4.95
C THR A 16 8.53 -26.24 5.24
N VAL A 17 7.33 -26.42 4.71
CA VAL A 17 6.18 -25.48 4.75
C VAL A 17 5.65 -25.21 6.17
N GLU A 18 6.16 -25.89 7.18
CA GLU A 18 5.68 -25.80 8.58
C GLU A 18 6.02 -24.49 9.32
N ASN A 19 6.94 -23.67 8.81
CA ASN A 19 7.35 -22.44 9.50
C ASN A 19 6.56 -21.17 9.13
N VAL A 20 5.66 -21.21 8.15
CA VAL A 20 4.84 -20.05 7.73
C VAL A 20 3.52 -20.02 8.48
N ASP A 21 2.98 -21.16 8.90
CA ASP A 21 1.70 -21.22 9.62
C ASP A 21 1.79 -20.85 11.12
N SER A 22 2.99 -20.88 11.69
CA SER A 22 3.19 -20.55 13.11
C SER A 22 2.96 -19.06 13.43
N TYR A 23 3.14 -18.16 12.47
CA TYR A 23 2.92 -16.71 12.64
C TYR A 23 1.45 -16.31 12.51
N ASN A 24 0.68 -17.03 11.70
CA ASN A 24 -0.77 -16.78 11.53
C ASN A 24 -1.63 -17.39 12.63
N ASN A 25 -1.16 -18.43 13.33
CA ASN A 25 -1.96 -19.13 14.34
C ASN A 25 -1.93 -18.50 15.74
N LYS A 26 -0.99 -17.61 16.06
CA LYS A 26 -1.01 -16.90 17.35
C LYS A 26 -2.06 -15.78 17.43
N LEU A 27 -2.56 -15.31 16.29
CA LEU A 27 -3.60 -14.25 16.26
C LEU A 27 -5.03 -14.81 16.23
N LEU A 28 -5.23 -16.13 16.07
CA LEU A 28 -6.55 -16.76 15.92
C LEU A 28 -7.11 -17.40 17.21
N TRP A 29 -6.40 -17.36 18.34
CA TRP A 29 -6.81 -18.08 19.58
C TRP A 29 -7.43 -17.19 20.65
N THR A 30 -7.68 -15.91 20.44
CA THR A 30 -8.27 -15.02 21.45
C THR A 30 -9.75 -14.70 21.23
N ILE A 31 -10.42 -15.26 20.21
CA ILE A 31 -11.85 -15.02 19.95
C ILE A 31 -12.61 -16.35 19.93
N LYS A 32 -12.59 -17.08 21.07
CA LYS A 32 -13.55 -18.15 21.34
C LYS A 32 -13.83 -18.19 22.85
N ALA A 33 -14.60 -17.27 23.35
CA ALA A 33 -15.43 -17.46 24.54
C ALA A 33 -16.49 -16.36 24.60
N LEU A 34 -17.74 -16.81 24.87
CA LEU A 34 -18.91 -16.01 25.25
C LEU A 34 -19.84 -15.54 24.11
N VAL A 35 -20.64 -16.47 23.63
CA VAL A 35 -22.01 -16.17 23.19
C VAL A 35 -22.95 -17.03 24.03
N ALA A 36 -23.59 -16.39 25.02
CA ALA A 36 -24.77 -16.93 25.67
C ALA A 36 -25.99 -16.11 25.20
N PRO A 37 -27.15 -16.73 24.95
CA PRO A 37 -28.32 -16.03 24.44
C PRO A 37 -29.01 -15.27 25.58
N ALA A 38 -29.09 -13.95 25.49
CA ALA A 38 -29.93 -13.14 26.38
C ALA A 38 -31.26 -12.82 25.68
N LEU A 39 -32.29 -13.17 26.39
CA LEU A 39 -33.73 -13.00 26.13
C LEU A 39 -34.08 -11.51 25.97
N ILE A 40 -34.77 -11.17 24.89
CA ILE A 40 -35.27 -9.80 24.65
C ILE A 40 -36.52 -9.56 25.52
N MET A 41 -36.38 -8.68 26.51
CA MET A 41 -37.51 -8.01 27.15
C MET A 41 -37.58 -6.56 26.70
N VAL A 42 -38.62 -6.23 25.97
CA VAL A 42 -38.92 -4.87 25.53
C VAL A 42 -39.49 -4.11 26.75
N PHE A 43 -38.75 -3.16 27.26
CA PHE A 43 -39.29 -2.10 28.14
C PHE A 43 -39.17 -0.77 27.44
N SER A 44 -40.33 -0.24 27.03
CA SER A 44 -40.46 1.12 26.53
C SER A 44 -40.41 2.10 27.71
N ILE A 45 -39.28 2.76 27.93
CA ILE A 45 -39.20 3.94 28.78
C ILE A 45 -38.74 5.10 27.91
N GLY A 46 -39.66 6.04 27.68
CA GLY A 46 -39.34 7.28 26.98
C GLY A 46 -38.44 8.15 27.85
N LEU A 47 -37.21 8.31 27.38
CA LEU A 47 -36.28 9.34 27.84
C LEU A 47 -36.05 10.30 26.69
N THR A 48 -36.62 11.49 26.75
CA THR A 48 -36.27 12.62 25.91
C THR A 48 -34.90 13.10 26.33
N SER A 49 -33.88 12.61 25.59
CA SER A 49 -32.52 13.15 25.69
C SER A 49 -32.46 14.42 24.83
N THR A 50 -32.31 15.56 25.48
CA THR A 50 -31.90 16.81 24.82
C THR A 50 -30.49 16.60 24.28
N VAL A 51 -30.41 16.35 22.98
CA VAL A 51 -29.14 16.41 22.25
C VAL A 51 -28.69 17.87 22.29
N GLY A 52 -27.65 18.16 23.06
CA GLY A 52 -26.99 19.46 23.02
C GLY A 52 -26.48 19.71 21.58
N ALA A 53 -26.98 20.78 20.97
CA ALA A 53 -26.48 21.23 19.69
C ALA A 53 -24.99 21.51 19.81
N ILE A 54 -24.19 20.73 19.08
CA ILE A 54 -22.78 21.05 18.86
C ILE A 54 -22.78 22.32 18.01
N ASP A 55 -22.21 23.39 18.55
CA ASP A 55 -22.06 24.68 17.88
C ASP A 55 -21.17 24.54 16.64
N ASN A 56 -21.81 24.51 15.48
CA ASN A 56 -21.17 24.40 14.16
C ASN A 56 -20.82 25.78 13.55
N SER A 57 -20.58 26.80 14.36
CA SER A 57 -20.42 28.18 13.91
C SER A 57 -18.97 28.65 13.70
N LEU A 58 -18.11 27.82 13.14
CA LEU A 58 -16.89 28.32 12.50
C LEU A 58 -16.89 27.90 11.01
N PRO A 59 -16.77 28.82 10.06
CA PRO A 59 -16.55 28.45 8.68
C PRO A 59 -15.11 27.91 8.57
N ARG A 60 -14.94 26.62 8.82
CA ARG A 60 -13.72 25.94 8.38
C ARG A 60 -13.72 26.01 6.86
N ASN A 61 -12.77 26.75 6.30
CA ASN A 61 -12.42 26.65 4.88
C ASN A 61 -11.96 25.21 4.67
N ARG A 62 -12.91 24.28 4.45
CA ARG A 62 -12.58 22.88 4.16
C ARG A 62 -11.86 22.89 2.82
N PRO A 63 -10.63 22.37 2.73
CA PRO A 63 -10.00 22.21 1.44
C PRO A 63 -10.95 21.44 0.54
N ASN A 64 -11.08 21.85 -0.71
CA ASN A 64 -11.90 21.17 -1.70
C ASN A 64 -11.20 19.83 -2.05
N VAL A 65 -11.37 18.84 -1.17
CA VAL A 65 -10.75 17.52 -1.32
C VAL A 65 -11.55 16.75 -2.34
N ALA A 66 -11.01 16.57 -3.54
CA ALA A 66 -11.61 15.73 -4.56
C ALA A 66 -11.83 14.31 -4.01
N ALA A 67 -12.98 13.71 -4.30
CA ALA A 67 -13.34 12.40 -3.78
C ALA A 67 -12.32 11.33 -4.21
N ILE A 68 -11.90 10.49 -3.27
CA ILE A 68 -11.04 9.33 -3.57
C ILE A 68 -11.78 8.44 -4.56
N LYS A 69 -11.21 8.26 -5.74
CA LYS A 69 -11.77 7.39 -6.77
C LYS A 69 -11.43 5.95 -6.45
N ILE A 70 -12.45 5.14 -6.15
CA ILE A 70 -12.31 3.70 -5.90
C ILE A 70 -12.59 2.95 -7.18
N GLU A 71 -11.65 2.13 -7.63
CA GLU A 71 -11.78 1.36 -8.86
C GLU A 71 -10.97 0.05 -8.82
N VAL A 72 -11.33 -0.90 -9.69
CA VAL A 72 -10.39 -1.93 -10.18
C VAL A 72 -9.85 -1.39 -11.50
N ASP A 73 -8.54 -1.32 -11.65
CA ASP A 73 -7.92 -0.69 -12.81
C ASP A 73 -7.45 -1.75 -13.81
N PRO A 74 -7.92 -1.73 -15.07
CA PRO A 74 -7.53 -2.72 -16.07
C PRO A 74 -6.01 -2.75 -16.33
N ARG A 75 -5.32 -1.63 -16.12
CA ARG A 75 -3.86 -1.56 -16.29
C ARG A 75 -3.13 -2.34 -15.19
N VAL A 76 -3.60 -2.22 -13.95
CA VAL A 76 -3.09 -2.96 -12.78
C VAL A 76 -3.33 -4.45 -12.96
N GLU A 77 -4.57 -4.85 -13.32
CA GLU A 77 -4.90 -6.25 -13.53
C GLU A 77 -4.09 -6.87 -14.69
N LEU A 78 -3.97 -6.19 -15.85
CA LEU A 78 -3.23 -6.69 -16.99
C LEU A 78 -1.73 -6.87 -16.67
N ILE A 79 -1.10 -5.87 -16.04
CA ILE A 79 0.30 -5.97 -15.61
C ILE A 79 0.46 -7.10 -14.58
N GLY A 80 -0.47 -7.20 -13.63
CA GLY A 80 -0.50 -8.29 -12.67
C GLY A 80 -0.56 -9.68 -13.30
N ILE A 81 -1.40 -9.87 -14.34
CA ILE A 81 -1.48 -11.11 -15.12
C ILE A 81 -0.13 -11.43 -15.79
N VAL A 82 0.48 -10.47 -16.46
CA VAL A 82 1.77 -10.67 -17.15
C VAL A 82 2.87 -11.09 -16.16
N PHE A 83 2.97 -10.40 -15.01
CA PHE A 83 3.99 -10.76 -14.02
C PHE A 83 3.63 -12.04 -13.24
N ARG A 84 2.34 -12.38 -13.12
CA ARG A 84 1.90 -13.70 -12.63
C ARG A 84 2.41 -14.82 -13.53
N LEU A 85 2.20 -14.72 -14.85
CA LEU A 85 2.70 -15.68 -15.85
C LEU A 85 4.23 -15.75 -15.86
N ALA A 86 4.92 -14.62 -15.60
CA ALA A 86 6.37 -14.57 -15.45
C ALA A 86 6.87 -15.25 -14.16
N GLY A 87 5.98 -15.78 -13.32
CA GLY A 87 6.31 -16.49 -12.08
C GLY A 87 6.72 -15.57 -10.93
N ASN A 88 6.32 -14.31 -10.95
CA ASN A 88 6.50 -13.42 -9.81
C ASN A 88 5.58 -13.86 -8.67
N TYR A 89 6.17 -14.18 -7.52
CA TYR A 89 5.46 -14.73 -6.36
C TYR A 89 4.35 -13.81 -5.86
N GLU A 90 4.60 -12.51 -5.79
CA GLU A 90 3.68 -11.48 -5.28
C GLU A 90 2.37 -11.39 -6.08
N PHE A 91 2.37 -11.71 -7.37
CA PHE A 91 1.16 -11.75 -8.22
C PHE A 91 0.53 -13.15 -8.32
N ASN A 92 1.09 -14.13 -7.62
CA ASN A 92 0.57 -15.49 -7.48
C ASN A 92 -0.15 -15.73 -6.15
N GLN A 93 -0.40 -14.67 -5.37
CA GLN A 93 -1.02 -14.74 -4.05
C GLN A 93 -2.51 -14.33 -4.05
N GLY A 94 -3.14 -14.18 -5.22
CA GLY A 94 -4.56 -13.84 -5.34
C GLY A 94 -5.45 -14.79 -4.54
N ARG A 95 -6.38 -14.24 -3.76
CA ARG A 95 -7.23 -14.99 -2.83
C ARG A 95 -8.66 -15.20 -3.35
N ILE A 96 -9.10 -14.44 -4.34
CA ILE A 96 -10.40 -14.60 -4.98
C ILE A 96 -10.29 -15.76 -5.97
N ARG A 97 -10.58 -16.98 -5.49
CA ARG A 97 -10.30 -18.25 -6.20
C ARG A 97 -11.01 -18.36 -7.55
N SER A 98 -12.24 -17.86 -7.67
CA SER A 98 -12.97 -17.84 -8.95
C SER A 98 -12.22 -17.04 -10.00
N TYR A 99 -11.80 -15.83 -9.65
CA TYR A 99 -11.03 -14.93 -10.52
C TYR A 99 -9.67 -15.53 -10.92
N VAL A 100 -8.95 -16.12 -9.98
CA VAL A 100 -7.67 -16.79 -10.25
C VAL A 100 -7.84 -17.94 -11.25
N LYS A 101 -8.87 -18.78 -11.09
CA LYS A 101 -9.17 -19.88 -12.03
C LYS A 101 -9.54 -19.37 -13.43
N ASP A 102 -10.28 -18.26 -13.50
CA ASP A 102 -10.63 -17.66 -14.78
C ASP A 102 -9.40 -17.10 -15.50
N ILE A 103 -8.45 -16.51 -14.76
CA ILE A 103 -7.17 -16.08 -15.28
C ILE A 103 -6.34 -17.27 -15.80
N GLU A 104 -6.24 -18.34 -15.03
CA GLU A 104 -5.52 -19.55 -15.45
C GLU A 104 -6.11 -20.14 -16.74
N ARG A 105 -7.44 -20.20 -16.84
CA ARG A 105 -8.13 -20.69 -18.03
C ARG A 105 -7.93 -19.80 -19.26
N GLN A 106 -7.95 -18.44 -19.08
CA GLN A 106 -7.89 -17.50 -20.20
C GLN A 106 -6.47 -17.23 -20.65
N PHE A 107 -5.50 -17.18 -19.74
CA PHE A 107 -4.15 -16.67 -20.00
C PHE A 107 -3.05 -17.73 -19.82
N GLY A 108 -3.35 -18.91 -19.27
CA GLY A 108 -2.34 -19.91 -18.96
C GLY A 108 -1.49 -20.33 -20.17
N ASP A 109 -2.09 -20.44 -21.33
CA ASP A 109 -1.39 -20.85 -22.56
C ASP A 109 -0.46 -19.74 -23.14
N PHE A 110 -0.43 -18.56 -22.54
CA PHE A 110 0.37 -17.43 -23.00
C PHE A 110 1.68 -17.23 -22.21
N GLU A 111 2.16 -18.21 -21.46
CA GLU A 111 3.45 -18.13 -20.74
C GLU A 111 4.63 -17.84 -21.66
N ASP A 112 4.56 -18.30 -22.90
CA ASP A 112 5.58 -18.06 -23.93
C ASP A 112 5.47 -16.73 -24.68
N HIS A 113 4.44 -15.90 -24.38
CA HIS A 113 4.24 -14.63 -25.05
C HIS A 113 5.44 -13.67 -24.84
N PRO A 114 5.81 -12.86 -25.87
CA PRO A 114 6.99 -11.97 -25.79
C PRO A 114 7.02 -11.01 -24.60
N VAL A 115 5.87 -10.52 -24.11
CA VAL A 115 5.83 -9.66 -22.92
C VAL A 115 6.14 -10.44 -21.63
N VAL A 116 5.67 -11.70 -21.52
CA VAL A 116 5.96 -12.55 -20.36
C VAL A 116 7.46 -12.89 -20.32
N LYS A 117 8.06 -13.26 -21.45
CA LYS A 117 9.51 -13.47 -21.55
C LYS A 117 10.31 -12.21 -21.20
N LEU A 118 9.80 -11.04 -21.59
CA LEU A 118 10.41 -9.76 -21.18
C LEU A 118 10.29 -9.53 -19.66
N ALA A 119 9.12 -9.80 -19.06
CA ALA A 119 8.92 -9.71 -17.62
C ALA A 119 9.87 -10.64 -16.84
N VAL A 120 10.05 -11.90 -17.29
CA VAL A 120 11.05 -12.85 -16.72
C VAL A 120 12.46 -12.25 -16.79
N ARG A 121 12.84 -11.66 -17.94
CA ARG A 121 14.14 -11.00 -18.12
C ARG A 121 14.30 -9.78 -17.19
N LEU A 122 13.26 -8.95 -17.06
CA LEU A 122 13.26 -7.80 -16.15
C LEU A 122 13.37 -8.24 -14.69
N ARG A 123 12.66 -9.29 -14.29
CA ARG A 123 12.76 -9.88 -12.96
C ARG A 123 14.19 -10.31 -12.64
N SER A 124 14.85 -11.03 -13.54
CA SER A 124 16.21 -11.54 -13.33
C SER A 124 17.26 -10.44 -13.36
N LYS A 125 17.20 -9.53 -14.35
CA LYS A 125 18.22 -8.51 -14.58
C LYS A 125 18.05 -7.25 -13.73
N ARG A 126 16.81 -6.87 -13.45
CA ARG A 126 16.45 -5.62 -12.75
C ARG A 126 15.85 -5.85 -11.37
N ARG A 127 15.65 -7.11 -10.95
CA ARG A 127 14.88 -7.47 -9.76
C ARG A 127 13.47 -6.86 -9.78
N MET A 128 12.86 -6.81 -10.99
CA MET A 128 11.53 -6.25 -11.19
C MET A 128 10.50 -7.06 -10.42
N SER A 129 9.96 -6.50 -9.35
CA SER A 129 9.02 -7.14 -8.42
C SER A 129 8.29 -6.06 -7.62
N CYS A 130 7.22 -6.42 -6.94
CA CYS A 130 6.46 -5.56 -6.01
C CYS A 130 6.03 -4.22 -6.66
N ASP A 131 6.51 -3.08 -6.13
CA ASP A 131 6.17 -1.73 -6.61
C ASP A 131 6.54 -1.51 -8.08
N GLY A 132 7.63 -2.12 -8.54
CA GLY A 132 8.14 -1.89 -9.88
C GLY A 132 7.12 -2.11 -10.99
N PRO A 133 6.52 -3.31 -11.13
CA PRO A 133 5.46 -3.55 -12.09
C PRO A 133 4.28 -2.60 -11.93
N MET A 134 3.78 -2.42 -10.71
CA MET A 134 2.59 -1.63 -10.43
C MET A 134 2.78 -0.13 -10.66
N SER A 135 4.00 0.39 -10.48
CA SER A 135 4.30 1.80 -10.76
C SER A 135 4.03 2.19 -12.21
N LEU A 136 4.24 1.27 -13.17
CA LEU A 136 4.00 1.51 -14.59
C LEU A 136 2.51 1.75 -14.90
N ALA A 137 1.58 1.18 -14.14
CA ALA A 137 0.15 1.34 -14.39
C ALA A 137 -0.28 2.82 -14.41
N ALA A 138 0.32 3.67 -13.57
CA ALA A 138 0.03 5.10 -13.55
C ALA A 138 0.53 5.85 -14.80
N TYR A 139 1.49 5.30 -15.55
CA TYR A 139 2.18 5.94 -16.65
C TYR A 139 1.60 5.61 -18.04
N ILE A 140 0.71 4.65 -18.12
CA ILE A 140 0.01 4.26 -19.36
C ILE A 140 -1.47 4.62 -19.26
N ASP A 141 -2.12 4.82 -20.40
CA ASP A 141 -3.56 5.05 -20.50
C ASP A 141 -4.35 3.71 -20.51
N ARG A 142 -5.68 3.79 -20.63
CA ARG A 142 -6.55 2.61 -20.65
C ARG A 142 -6.48 1.80 -21.94
N ASP A 143 -5.82 2.33 -22.99
CA ASP A 143 -5.45 1.62 -24.22
C ASP A 143 -4.03 1.08 -24.14
N TYR A 144 -3.44 1.11 -22.94
CA TYR A 144 -2.07 0.65 -22.64
C TYR A 144 -1.01 1.40 -23.46
N ARG A 145 -1.21 2.69 -23.77
CA ARG A 145 -0.25 3.57 -24.42
C ARG A 145 0.41 4.49 -23.41
N PRO A 146 1.63 4.99 -23.70
CA PRO A 146 2.24 6.01 -22.86
C PRO A 146 1.33 7.24 -22.76
N ARG A 147 1.06 7.73 -21.55
CA ARG A 147 0.21 8.93 -21.30
C ARG A 147 0.82 10.22 -21.82
N LYS A 148 2.14 10.26 -21.98
CA LYS A 148 2.94 11.35 -22.55
C LYS A 148 4.05 10.73 -23.40
N THR A 149 4.74 11.53 -24.21
CA THR A 149 5.96 11.05 -24.87
C THR A 149 7.03 10.76 -23.81
N PHE A 150 7.96 9.86 -24.11
CA PHE A 150 9.01 9.46 -23.16
C PHE A 150 9.92 10.63 -22.74
N GLU A 151 10.01 11.68 -23.54
CA GLU A 151 10.71 12.93 -23.22
C GLU A 151 10.00 13.75 -22.16
N GLN A 152 8.67 13.61 -22.09
CA GLN A 152 7.80 14.34 -21.15
C GLN A 152 7.43 13.49 -19.90
N TRP A 153 7.94 12.26 -19.81
CA TRP A 153 7.66 11.41 -18.66
C TRP A 153 8.37 11.91 -17.41
N PRO A 154 7.68 11.99 -16.28
CA PRO A 154 8.29 12.26 -14.98
C PRO A 154 9.01 11.01 -14.47
N TRP A 155 10.18 10.71 -15.03
CA TRP A 155 10.96 9.49 -14.76
C TRP A 155 11.36 9.32 -13.29
N ASP A 156 11.47 10.41 -12.54
CA ASP A 156 11.74 10.45 -11.11
C ASP A 156 10.59 9.89 -10.25
N GLY A 157 9.36 9.91 -10.78
CA GLY A 157 8.19 9.32 -10.14
C GLY A 157 7.95 7.85 -10.49
N LEU A 158 8.58 7.33 -11.55
CA LEU A 158 8.52 5.93 -11.94
C LEU A 158 9.59 5.13 -11.20
N ASP A 159 9.28 3.89 -10.84
CA ASP A 159 10.28 3.01 -10.22
C ASP A 159 11.56 2.92 -11.07
N GLY A 160 12.70 3.23 -10.46
CA GLY A 160 13.98 3.38 -11.15
C GLY A 160 14.53 2.09 -11.81
N ARG A 161 13.89 0.94 -11.59
CA ARG A 161 14.17 -0.32 -12.28
C ARG A 161 13.69 -0.30 -13.73
N TRP A 162 12.68 0.50 -14.08
CA TRP A 162 12.26 0.76 -15.45
C TRP A 162 13.30 1.63 -16.18
N LYS A 163 13.80 1.16 -17.32
CA LYS A 163 14.69 1.93 -18.19
C LYS A 163 13.99 2.23 -19.51
N LYS A 164 14.20 3.42 -20.06
CA LYS A 164 13.44 3.97 -21.21
C LYS A 164 13.20 2.94 -22.33
N GLN A 165 14.24 2.26 -22.79
CA GLN A 165 14.13 1.30 -23.88
C GLN A 165 13.30 0.06 -23.48
N GLU A 166 13.58 -0.52 -22.29
CA GLU A 166 12.86 -1.70 -21.78
C GLU A 166 11.39 -1.37 -21.51
N THR A 167 11.10 -0.16 -21.03
CA THR A 167 9.74 0.33 -20.79
C THR A 167 8.95 0.45 -22.10
N ALA A 168 9.55 1.04 -23.13
CA ALA A 168 8.92 1.17 -24.45
C ALA A 168 8.60 -0.22 -25.04
N GLU A 169 9.58 -1.14 -24.99
CA GLU A 169 9.40 -2.52 -25.45
C GLU A 169 8.29 -3.24 -24.67
N PHE A 170 8.26 -3.05 -23.33
CA PHE A 170 7.24 -3.68 -22.49
C PHE A 170 5.84 -3.18 -22.80
N ILE A 171 5.64 -1.88 -22.93
CA ILE A 171 4.34 -1.26 -23.24
C ILE A 171 3.81 -1.75 -24.59
N GLU A 172 4.66 -1.81 -25.62
CA GLU A 172 4.25 -2.30 -26.94
C GLU A 172 3.79 -3.75 -26.88
N LYS A 173 4.60 -4.63 -26.25
CA LYS A 173 4.27 -6.04 -26.09
C LYS A 173 3.07 -6.28 -25.16
N LEU A 174 2.85 -5.41 -24.16
CA LEU A 174 1.68 -5.45 -23.29
C LEU A 174 0.39 -5.20 -24.09
N ARG A 175 0.42 -4.25 -25.00
CA ARG A 175 -0.71 -3.96 -25.91
C ARG A 175 -1.00 -5.13 -26.84
N GLN A 176 0.02 -5.76 -27.40
CA GLN A 176 -0.14 -6.96 -28.21
C GLN A 176 -0.78 -8.08 -27.39
N PHE A 177 -0.26 -8.34 -26.19
CA PHE A 177 -0.82 -9.32 -25.27
C PHE A 177 -2.30 -9.05 -24.94
N ALA A 178 -2.66 -7.80 -24.64
CA ALA A 178 -4.04 -7.44 -24.34
C ALA A 178 -4.98 -7.73 -25.53
N ALA A 179 -4.53 -7.48 -26.75
CA ALA A 179 -5.31 -7.74 -27.96
C ALA A 179 -5.42 -9.25 -28.26
N GLU A 180 -4.32 -9.98 -28.25
CA GLU A 180 -4.27 -11.41 -28.56
C GLU A 180 -5.04 -12.26 -27.56
N THR A 181 -4.97 -11.90 -26.26
CA THR A 181 -5.68 -12.59 -25.18
C THR A 181 -7.11 -12.13 -24.98
N LYS A 182 -7.57 -11.12 -25.73
CA LYS A 182 -8.89 -10.48 -25.53
C LYS A 182 -9.12 -10.00 -24.10
N PHE A 183 -8.07 -9.43 -23.50
CA PHE A 183 -8.12 -9.00 -22.10
C PHE A 183 -9.27 -8.05 -21.79
N ASN A 184 -9.60 -7.14 -22.68
CA ASN A 184 -10.71 -6.19 -22.45
C ASN A 184 -12.09 -6.89 -22.36
N GLU A 185 -12.29 -8.01 -23.06
CA GLU A 185 -13.50 -8.83 -22.93
C GLU A 185 -13.51 -9.56 -21.58
N PHE A 186 -12.37 -10.12 -21.20
CA PHE A 186 -12.19 -10.74 -19.88
C PHE A 186 -12.48 -9.75 -18.76
N TYR A 187 -11.89 -8.55 -18.81
CA TYR A 187 -12.10 -7.51 -17.81
C TYR A 187 -13.58 -7.11 -17.70
N LYS A 188 -14.26 -6.93 -18.81
CA LYS A 188 -15.70 -6.63 -18.84
C LYS A 188 -16.54 -7.74 -18.25
N ALA A 189 -16.20 -9.00 -18.51
CA ALA A 189 -16.92 -10.15 -17.97
C ALA A 189 -16.86 -10.23 -16.44
N HIS A 190 -15.84 -9.64 -15.81
CA HIS A 190 -15.68 -9.63 -14.35
C HIS A 190 -16.19 -8.35 -13.67
N THR A 191 -16.88 -7.45 -14.40
CA THR A 191 -17.37 -6.17 -13.84
C THR A 191 -18.21 -6.36 -12.57
N SER A 192 -19.09 -7.37 -12.52
CA SER A 192 -19.94 -7.65 -11.34
C SER A 192 -19.10 -8.01 -10.10
N LEU A 193 -18.03 -8.77 -10.30
CA LEU A 193 -17.09 -9.14 -9.22
C LEU A 193 -16.33 -7.89 -8.73
N TYR A 194 -15.86 -7.07 -9.63
CA TYR A 194 -15.17 -5.82 -9.30
C TYR A 194 -16.07 -4.84 -8.54
N GLU A 195 -17.32 -4.67 -8.99
CA GLU A 195 -18.30 -3.82 -8.30
C GLU A 195 -18.63 -4.32 -6.89
N THR A 196 -18.56 -5.62 -6.64
CA THR A 196 -18.72 -6.15 -5.28
C THR A 196 -17.60 -5.70 -4.37
N GLY A 197 -16.34 -5.79 -4.80
CA GLY A 197 -15.19 -5.26 -4.06
C GLY A 197 -15.26 -3.75 -3.86
N ILE A 198 -15.62 -3.00 -4.91
CA ILE A 198 -15.75 -1.53 -4.87
C ILE A 198 -16.83 -1.11 -3.87
N ARG A 199 -18.00 -1.77 -3.86
CA ARG A 199 -19.08 -1.47 -2.89
C ARG A 199 -18.63 -1.75 -1.45
N SER A 200 -17.95 -2.87 -1.22
CA SER A 200 -17.40 -3.21 0.10
C SER A 200 -16.39 -2.17 0.57
N CYS A 201 -15.46 -1.76 -0.30
CA CYS A 201 -14.48 -0.72 -0.02
C CYS A 201 -15.16 0.62 0.29
N ARG A 202 -16.12 1.04 -0.54
CA ARG A 202 -16.83 2.31 -0.35
C ARG A 202 -17.54 2.39 1.00
N ALA A 203 -18.17 1.30 1.44
CA ALA A 203 -18.86 1.26 2.74
C ALA A 203 -17.88 1.53 3.90
N VAL A 204 -16.70 0.94 3.87
CA VAL A 204 -15.65 1.15 4.87
C VAL A 204 -15.07 2.57 4.78
N MET A 205 -14.80 3.08 3.56
CA MET A 205 -14.28 4.43 3.36
C MET A 205 -15.22 5.52 3.90
N VAL A 206 -16.54 5.35 3.73
CA VAL A 206 -17.54 6.29 4.27
C VAL A 206 -17.56 6.29 5.80
N GLN A 207 -17.39 5.12 6.41
CA GLN A 207 -17.42 4.97 7.88
C GLN A 207 -16.23 5.65 8.56
N TYR A 208 -15.03 5.61 7.97
CA TYR A 208 -13.77 6.01 8.60
C TYR A 208 -13.15 7.28 8.02
N ASP A 209 -13.79 7.89 7.04
CA ASP A 209 -13.47 9.19 6.41
C ASP A 209 -11.98 9.52 6.22
N LEU A 210 -11.24 8.55 5.68
CA LEU A 210 -9.80 8.73 5.38
C LEU A 210 -9.53 9.96 4.51
N GLN A 211 -10.45 10.27 3.60
CA GLN A 211 -10.31 11.38 2.67
C GLN A 211 -10.23 12.73 3.38
N THR A 212 -11.19 13.02 4.28
CA THR A 212 -11.19 14.26 5.05
C THR A 212 -9.96 14.35 5.93
N TRP A 213 -9.61 13.24 6.61
CA TRP A 213 -8.41 13.21 7.43
C TRP A 213 -7.14 13.55 6.63
N LEU A 214 -6.94 12.97 5.44
CA LEU A 214 -5.77 13.29 4.60
C LEU A 214 -5.69 14.79 4.28
N GLY A 215 -6.80 15.42 3.89
CA GLY A 215 -6.84 16.85 3.58
C GLY A 215 -6.55 17.73 4.79
N GLU A 216 -7.20 17.45 5.90
CA GLU A 216 -7.03 18.22 7.14
C GLU A 216 -5.64 18.00 7.76
N PHE A 217 -5.13 16.76 7.76
CA PHE A 217 -3.85 16.44 8.37
C PHE A 217 -2.68 17.03 7.57
N PHE A 218 -2.60 16.80 6.27
CA PHE A 218 -1.48 17.31 5.49
C PHE A 218 -1.55 18.81 5.23
N GLY A 219 -2.75 19.41 5.24
CA GLY A 219 -2.95 20.85 5.08
C GLY A 219 -2.50 21.40 3.73
N VAL A 220 -2.46 20.55 2.69
CA VAL A 220 -2.07 20.96 1.35
C VAL A 220 -3.25 21.57 0.59
N GLU A 221 -3.02 22.63 -0.15
CA GLU A 221 -4.08 23.30 -0.94
C GLU A 221 -4.60 22.40 -2.07
N GLU A 222 -3.69 21.65 -2.71
CA GLU A 222 -4.00 20.73 -3.80
C GLU A 222 -3.61 19.30 -3.45
N MET A 223 -4.59 18.49 -3.12
CA MET A 223 -4.41 17.05 -2.85
C MET A 223 -4.03 16.27 -4.10
N GLY A 224 -4.39 16.77 -5.29
CA GLY A 224 -4.38 16.00 -6.52
C GLY A 224 -5.48 14.93 -6.53
N ASP A 225 -5.52 14.13 -7.59
CA ASP A 225 -6.48 13.04 -7.75
C ASP A 225 -6.02 11.82 -6.97
N LEU A 226 -6.75 11.46 -5.92
CA LEU A 226 -6.51 10.26 -5.13
C LEU A 226 -7.26 9.07 -5.74
N ARG A 227 -6.52 7.99 -6.03
CA ARG A 227 -7.04 6.76 -6.61
C ARG A 227 -6.76 5.57 -5.71
N LEU A 228 -7.81 4.96 -5.21
CA LEU A 228 -7.74 3.69 -4.50
C LEU A 228 -8.07 2.56 -5.48
N VAL A 229 -7.06 1.80 -5.84
CA VAL A 229 -7.17 0.71 -6.80
C VAL A 229 -7.16 -0.62 -6.07
N LEU A 230 -8.21 -1.42 -6.26
CA LEU A 230 -8.30 -2.77 -5.72
C LEU A 230 -7.61 -3.75 -6.67
N GLY A 231 -6.53 -4.38 -6.22
CA GLY A 231 -5.74 -5.34 -6.99
C GLY A 231 -6.12 -6.80 -6.65
N PHE A 232 -6.73 -7.51 -7.59
CA PHE A 232 -7.27 -8.85 -7.34
C PHE A 232 -6.20 -9.93 -7.36
N LEU A 233 -5.04 -9.67 -7.97
CA LEU A 233 -3.91 -10.59 -8.02
C LEU A 233 -2.84 -10.32 -6.97
N ASN A 234 -2.88 -9.17 -6.31
CA ASN A 234 -1.80 -8.73 -5.43
C ASN A 234 -1.75 -9.49 -4.09
N GLY A 235 -2.79 -10.27 -3.76
CA GLY A 235 -2.86 -10.97 -2.47
C GLY A 235 -2.76 -9.99 -1.31
N PRO A 236 -1.82 -10.18 -0.37
CA PRO A 236 -1.61 -9.27 0.76
C PRO A 236 -0.69 -8.08 0.45
N ASN A 237 -0.22 -7.94 -0.80
CA ASN A 237 0.74 -6.91 -1.16
C ASN A 237 0.04 -5.63 -1.61
N ASN A 238 0.60 -4.48 -1.20
CA ASN A 238 0.04 -3.16 -1.43
C ASN A 238 1.15 -2.24 -1.97
N TYR A 239 0.78 -1.26 -2.79
CA TYR A 239 1.76 -0.46 -3.51
C TYR A 239 1.27 0.98 -3.67
N GLY A 240 2.13 1.95 -3.38
CA GLY A 240 1.94 3.35 -3.73
C GLY A 240 2.52 3.66 -5.11
N SER A 241 1.84 4.49 -5.88
CA SER A 241 2.35 5.05 -7.14
C SER A 241 1.86 6.47 -7.32
N ARG A 242 2.54 7.25 -8.18
CA ARG A 242 2.13 8.60 -8.53
C ARG A 242 2.44 8.90 -9.99
N PHE A 243 1.66 9.80 -10.58
CA PHE A 243 1.95 10.37 -11.89
C PHE A 243 1.72 11.87 -11.85
N THR A 244 2.80 12.65 -12.07
CA THR A 244 2.74 14.12 -12.07
C THR A 244 3.31 14.64 -13.37
N ALA A 245 2.46 15.22 -14.23
CA ALA A 245 2.88 15.78 -15.51
C ALA A 245 2.00 16.97 -15.91
N GLY A 246 2.54 18.18 -15.87
CA GLY A 246 1.78 19.42 -16.06
C GLY A 246 0.73 19.59 -14.97
N GLN A 247 -0.53 19.71 -15.33
CA GLN A 247 -1.66 19.85 -14.39
C GLN A 247 -2.19 18.51 -13.86
N ILE A 248 -1.60 17.39 -14.25
CA ILE A 248 -2.02 16.06 -13.80
C ILE A 248 -1.22 15.70 -12.56
N HIS A 249 -1.89 15.54 -11.42
CA HIS A 249 -1.31 15.14 -10.14
C HIS A 249 -2.11 13.98 -9.56
N GLU A 250 -1.77 12.76 -9.95
CA GLU A 250 -2.46 11.56 -9.49
C GLU A 250 -1.61 10.78 -8.50
N LYS A 251 -2.24 10.34 -7.41
CA LYS A 251 -1.66 9.50 -6.36
C LYS A 251 -2.48 8.21 -6.27
N TYR A 252 -1.80 7.08 -6.31
CA TYR A 252 -2.42 5.75 -6.32
C TYR A 252 -2.07 5.00 -5.03
N ALA A 253 -3.08 4.45 -4.37
CA ALA A 253 -2.96 3.37 -3.42
C ALA A 253 -3.52 2.11 -4.08
N ILE A 254 -2.66 1.15 -4.42
CA ILE A 254 -3.02 -0.13 -5.03
C ILE A 254 -3.06 -1.17 -3.92
N ILE A 255 -4.26 -1.58 -3.50
CA ILE A 255 -4.49 -2.42 -2.33
C ILE A 255 -4.91 -3.82 -2.76
N GLY A 256 -4.18 -4.83 -2.30
CA GLY A 256 -4.48 -6.22 -2.61
C GLY A 256 -5.73 -6.73 -1.92
N MET A 257 -6.65 -7.32 -2.68
CA MET A 257 -7.86 -7.95 -2.16
C MET A 257 -7.52 -9.34 -1.58
N SER A 258 -7.04 -9.33 -0.32
CA SER A 258 -6.40 -10.50 0.30
C SER A 258 -7.34 -11.41 1.09
N LEU A 259 -8.55 -10.98 1.41
CA LEU A 259 -9.44 -11.71 2.31
C LEU A 259 -10.87 -11.78 1.74
N PRO A 260 -11.23 -12.86 1.02
CA PRO A 260 -12.62 -13.10 0.62
C PRO A 260 -13.51 -13.37 1.85
N ASP A 261 -14.84 -13.22 1.65
CA ASP A 261 -15.83 -13.74 2.59
C ASP A 261 -15.96 -15.28 2.49
N ALA A 262 -16.92 -15.86 3.23
CA ALA A 262 -17.17 -17.30 3.23
C ALA A 262 -17.62 -17.81 1.86
N ASP A 263 -18.25 -16.97 1.05
CA ASP A 263 -18.74 -17.30 -0.29
C ASP A 263 -17.68 -17.06 -1.37
N GLY A 264 -16.51 -16.53 -0.99
CA GLY A 264 -15.41 -16.23 -1.89
C GLY A 264 -15.50 -14.87 -2.58
N ASN A 265 -16.41 -13.99 -2.14
CA ASN A 265 -16.53 -12.63 -2.68
C ASN A 265 -15.43 -11.71 -2.15
N PRO A 266 -15.01 -10.72 -2.95
CA PRO A 266 -14.03 -9.72 -2.49
C PRO A 266 -14.63 -8.83 -1.40
N VAL A 267 -13.96 -8.78 -0.24
CA VAL A 267 -14.35 -7.92 0.90
C VAL A 267 -13.19 -7.02 1.29
N PHE A 268 -13.49 -5.75 1.45
CA PHE A 268 -12.58 -4.76 2.02
C PHE A 268 -12.98 -4.52 3.49
N ARG A 269 -12.05 -4.62 4.42
CA ARG A 269 -12.29 -4.50 5.86
C ARG A 269 -11.63 -3.25 6.44
N PRO A 270 -12.00 -2.79 7.63
CA PRO A 270 -11.39 -1.61 8.26
C PRO A 270 -9.86 -1.67 8.38
N ARG A 271 -9.29 -2.86 8.56
CA ARG A 271 -7.81 -3.02 8.63
C ARG A 271 -7.09 -2.69 7.31
N GLU A 272 -7.76 -2.82 6.16
CA GLU A 272 -7.18 -2.43 4.86
C GLU A 272 -7.08 -0.91 4.73
N LEU A 273 -7.78 -0.13 5.58
CA LEU A 273 -7.61 1.33 5.65
C LEU A 273 -6.27 1.74 6.25
N GLU A 274 -5.75 1.01 7.22
CA GLU A 274 -4.40 1.23 7.75
C GLU A 274 -3.37 1.22 6.60
N THR A 275 -3.44 0.19 5.76
CA THR A 275 -2.55 0.06 4.60
C THR A 275 -2.87 1.10 3.53
N THR A 276 -4.15 1.42 3.32
CA THR A 276 -4.56 2.47 2.36
C THR A 276 -4.03 3.84 2.79
N ALA A 277 -4.16 4.17 4.08
CA ALA A 277 -3.59 5.38 4.66
C ALA A 277 -2.07 5.40 4.50
N HIS A 278 -1.39 4.26 4.74
CA HIS A 278 0.04 4.11 4.56
C HIS A 278 0.47 4.46 3.12
N GLU A 279 -0.17 3.88 2.11
CA GLU A 279 0.20 4.11 0.71
C GLU A 279 -0.10 5.55 0.26
N PHE A 280 -1.18 6.16 0.72
CA PHE A 280 -1.42 7.59 0.46
C PHE A 280 -0.44 8.48 1.21
N CYS A 281 -0.18 8.23 2.50
CA CYS A 281 0.78 9.00 3.29
C CYS A 281 2.15 9.05 2.62
N ARG A 282 2.65 7.96 2.05
CA ARG A 282 3.92 7.94 1.29
C ARG A 282 3.97 9.01 0.20
N SER A 283 2.85 9.28 -0.46
CA SER A 283 2.77 10.29 -1.52
C SER A 283 2.88 11.73 -1.01
N PHE A 284 2.61 11.96 0.26
CA PHE A 284 2.70 13.28 0.90
C PHE A 284 3.99 13.42 1.72
N THR A 285 4.37 12.39 2.47
CA THR A 285 5.53 12.45 3.37
C THR A 285 6.86 12.35 2.65
N ASN A 286 7.00 11.45 1.66
CA ASN A 286 8.29 11.19 1.01
C ASN A 286 8.89 12.46 0.37
N PRO A 287 8.12 13.30 -0.37
CA PRO A 287 8.67 14.56 -0.90
C PRO A 287 9.12 15.54 0.19
N VAL A 288 8.47 15.51 1.37
CA VAL A 288 8.89 16.35 2.51
C VAL A 288 10.17 15.78 3.11
N VAL A 289 10.24 14.47 3.36
CA VAL A 289 11.48 13.82 3.86
C VAL A 289 12.66 14.09 2.93
N ASP A 290 12.46 14.07 1.59
CA ASP A 290 13.51 14.36 0.62
C ASP A 290 14.12 15.75 0.81
N LYS A 291 13.33 16.77 1.15
CA LYS A 291 13.82 18.15 1.40
C LYS A 291 14.73 18.25 2.63
N TYR A 292 14.56 17.33 3.60
CA TYR A 292 15.32 17.32 4.85
C TYR A 292 16.32 16.17 4.95
N MET A 293 16.62 15.53 3.83
CA MET A 293 17.43 14.31 3.79
C MET A 293 18.85 14.53 4.34
N GLU A 294 19.45 15.69 4.09
CA GLU A 294 20.78 16.03 4.62
C GLU A 294 20.77 16.17 6.15
N GLN A 295 19.75 16.79 6.72
CA GLN A 295 19.60 16.96 8.17
C GLN A 295 19.29 15.63 8.89
N LEU A 296 18.61 14.71 8.20
CA LEU A 296 18.24 13.39 8.72
C LEU A 296 19.36 12.36 8.59
N GLN A 297 20.36 12.57 7.70
CA GLN A 297 21.35 11.55 7.38
C GLN A 297 22.13 11.05 8.60
N PRO A 298 22.71 11.89 9.47
CA PRO A 298 23.55 11.41 10.58
C PRO A 298 22.77 10.53 11.55
N ALA A 299 21.52 10.93 11.89
CA ALA A 299 20.66 10.17 12.78
C ALA A 299 20.09 8.93 12.09
N GLY A 300 19.68 9.06 10.82
CA GLY A 300 19.15 7.97 10.02
C GLY A 300 20.15 6.82 9.84
N GLU A 301 21.42 7.14 9.57
CA GLU A 301 22.48 6.14 9.47
C GLU A 301 22.71 5.40 10.80
N LYS A 302 22.71 6.13 11.93
CA LYS A 302 22.81 5.54 13.27
C LYS A 302 21.65 4.60 13.58
N LEU A 303 20.40 5.06 13.37
CA LEU A 303 19.19 4.25 13.58
C LEU A 303 19.20 3.00 12.69
N TYR A 304 19.56 3.17 11.42
CA TYR A 304 19.60 2.06 10.49
C TYR A 304 20.68 1.04 10.89
N ALA A 305 21.87 1.48 11.29
CA ALA A 305 22.93 0.59 11.75
C ALA A 305 22.46 -0.26 12.95
N ALA A 306 21.78 0.37 13.90
CA ALA A 306 21.27 -0.31 15.10
C ALA A 306 20.11 -1.29 14.80
N LYS A 307 19.29 -1.03 13.80
CA LYS A 307 18.09 -1.80 13.46
C LYS A 307 18.22 -2.59 12.15
N ALA A 308 19.38 -2.60 11.50
CA ALA A 308 19.60 -3.19 10.18
C ALA A 308 19.10 -4.64 10.03
N PRO A 309 19.29 -5.57 10.99
CA PRO A 309 18.74 -6.91 10.86
C PRO A 309 17.22 -6.95 10.77
N ALA A 310 16.52 -6.16 11.59
CA ALA A 310 15.06 -6.05 11.57
C ALA A 310 14.58 -5.40 10.26
N MET A 311 15.20 -4.29 9.85
CA MET A 311 14.87 -3.56 8.62
C MET A 311 15.05 -4.42 7.37
N LYS A 312 16.18 -5.12 7.24
CA LYS A 312 16.44 -6.01 6.09
C LYS A 312 15.43 -7.15 6.01
N ARG A 313 14.98 -7.70 7.14
CA ARG A 313 14.00 -8.79 7.21
C ARG A 313 12.65 -8.35 6.61
N ILE A 314 12.26 -7.09 6.77
CA ILE A 314 11.02 -6.52 6.25
C ILE A 314 11.20 -5.73 4.94
N GLY A 315 12.38 -5.84 4.29
CA GLY A 315 12.63 -5.32 2.95
C GLY A 315 13.30 -3.95 2.86
N TYR A 316 13.54 -3.26 3.96
CA TYR A 316 14.19 -1.94 3.96
C TYR A 316 15.71 -2.05 3.97
N GLN A 317 16.36 -1.60 2.89
CA GLN A 317 17.79 -1.82 2.64
C GLN A 317 18.66 -0.59 2.91
N SER A 318 18.07 0.53 3.35
CA SER A 318 18.81 1.79 3.53
C SER A 318 18.23 2.64 4.66
N TRP A 319 19.05 3.53 5.21
CA TRP A 319 18.61 4.53 6.17
C TRP A 319 17.56 5.49 5.58
N LYS A 320 17.62 5.77 4.27
CA LYS A 320 16.60 6.58 3.58
C LYS A 320 15.23 5.93 3.64
N SER A 321 15.15 4.64 3.33
CA SER A 321 13.90 3.88 3.46
C SER A 321 13.39 3.90 4.89
N LEU A 322 14.29 3.80 5.88
CA LEU A 322 13.91 3.90 7.29
C LEU A 322 13.28 5.25 7.63
N MET A 323 13.82 6.37 7.11
CA MET A 323 13.28 7.71 7.38
C MET A 323 11.92 7.92 6.70
N TYR A 324 11.77 7.52 5.43
CA TYR A 324 10.47 7.54 4.77
C TYR A 324 9.41 6.79 5.57
N GLU A 325 9.71 5.57 5.95
CA GLU A 325 8.80 4.71 6.69
C GLU A 325 8.51 5.22 8.10
N SER A 326 9.49 5.85 8.78
CA SER A 326 9.26 6.46 10.10
C SER A 326 8.24 7.59 10.02
N ALA A 327 8.32 8.44 9.00
CA ALA A 327 7.35 9.52 8.80
C ALA A 327 5.96 8.97 8.43
N VAL A 328 5.90 8.01 7.51
CA VAL A 328 4.64 7.38 7.08
C VAL A 328 3.93 6.72 8.27
N ARG A 329 4.64 5.90 9.06
CA ARG A 329 4.08 5.15 10.18
C ARG A 329 3.58 6.05 11.29
N ALA A 330 4.25 7.17 11.54
CA ALA A 330 3.76 8.19 12.46
C ALA A 330 2.44 8.81 11.99
N CYS A 331 2.33 9.16 10.70
CA CYS A 331 1.10 9.68 10.13
C CYS A 331 -0.04 8.65 10.20
N VAL A 332 0.24 7.36 9.92
CA VAL A 332 -0.76 6.28 10.05
C VAL A 332 -1.20 6.11 11.49
N ALA A 333 -0.28 6.19 12.47
CA ALA A 333 -0.65 6.17 13.90
C ALA A 333 -1.60 7.31 14.25
N SER A 334 -1.34 8.53 13.74
CA SER A 334 -2.26 9.66 13.89
C SER A 334 -3.62 9.40 13.27
N TYR A 335 -3.69 8.84 12.05
CA TYR A 335 -4.97 8.46 11.43
C TYR A 335 -5.74 7.46 12.28
N ILE A 336 -5.07 6.40 12.74
CA ILE A 336 -5.67 5.37 13.58
C ILE A 336 -6.20 5.98 14.88
N ARG A 337 -5.43 6.82 15.53
CA ARG A 337 -5.82 7.51 16.76
C ARG A 337 -7.08 8.37 16.61
N ASN A 338 -7.26 8.97 15.45
CA ASN A 338 -8.40 9.84 15.15
C ASN A 338 -9.63 9.08 14.64
N SER A 339 -9.48 7.84 14.16
CA SER A 339 -10.53 7.13 13.42
C SER A 339 -10.96 5.79 14.04
N PHE A 340 -10.14 5.21 14.94
CA PHE A 340 -10.36 3.88 15.51
C PHE A 340 -10.35 3.93 17.03
N GLU A 341 -10.78 2.83 17.66
CA GLU A 341 -10.74 2.67 19.11
C GLU A 341 -9.29 2.64 19.66
N PRO A 342 -9.03 3.10 20.87
CA PRO A 342 -7.71 3.18 21.47
C PRO A 342 -6.93 1.85 21.47
N GLU A 343 -7.62 0.72 21.62
CA GLU A 343 -7.02 -0.61 21.56
C GLU A 343 -6.41 -0.90 20.19
N TYR A 344 -7.04 -0.43 19.11
CA TYR A 344 -6.52 -0.60 17.76
C TYR A 344 -5.19 0.14 17.58
N LEU A 345 -5.10 1.38 18.08
CA LEU A 345 -3.86 2.15 18.07
C LEU A 345 -2.75 1.44 18.86
N GLN A 346 -3.06 0.92 20.06
CA GLN A 346 -2.05 0.20 20.85
C GLN A 346 -1.53 -1.02 20.12
N ASN A 347 -2.40 -1.82 19.52
CA ASN A 347 -2.02 -2.98 18.71
C ASN A 347 -1.15 -2.59 17.50
N TYR A 348 -1.48 -1.47 16.83
CA TYR A 348 -0.67 -0.94 15.73
C TYR A 348 0.74 -0.56 16.22
N LEU A 349 0.84 0.22 17.30
CA LEU A 349 2.12 0.66 17.86
C LEU A 349 2.99 -0.50 18.33
N ASP A 350 2.40 -1.53 18.93
CA ASP A 350 3.11 -2.74 19.36
C ASP A 350 3.64 -3.54 18.16
N ASN A 351 2.86 -3.62 17.07
CA ASN A 351 3.28 -4.21 15.81
C ASN A 351 4.47 -3.45 15.20
N GLU A 352 4.41 -2.12 15.17
CA GLU A 352 5.47 -1.28 14.63
C GLU A 352 6.78 -1.42 15.43
N ALA A 353 6.67 -1.46 16.76
CA ALA A 353 7.80 -1.73 17.64
C ALA A 353 8.39 -3.14 17.38
N GLY A 354 7.54 -4.15 17.17
CA GLY A 354 7.95 -5.51 16.79
C GLY A 354 8.66 -5.58 15.42
N CYS A 355 8.30 -4.72 14.50
CA CYS A 355 8.97 -4.54 13.22
C CYS A 355 10.30 -3.78 13.33
N GLY A 356 10.58 -3.14 14.46
CA GLY A 356 11.80 -2.38 14.73
C GLY A 356 11.63 -0.86 14.75
N PHE A 357 10.42 -0.34 14.46
CA PHE A 357 10.09 1.09 14.51
C PHE A 357 9.64 1.50 15.93
N VAL A 358 10.51 1.29 16.90
CA VAL A 358 10.22 1.48 18.34
C VAL A 358 9.90 2.93 18.72
N TRP A 359 10.27 3.89 17.89
CA TRP A 359 10.00 5.33 18.07
C TRP A 359 8.65 5.79 17.51
N THR A 360 7.87 4.93 16.88
CA THR A 360 6.58 5.32 16.25
C THR A 360 5.62 5.93 17.27
N LYS A 361 5.57 5.39 18.48
CA LYS A 361 4.74 5.93 19.57
C LYS A 361 5.14 7.35 19.96
N ASP A 362 6.44 7.62 20.04
CA ASP A 362 6.92 8.95 20.41
C ASP A 362 6.69 9.95 19.29
N LEU A 363 6.82 9.52 18.03
CA LEU A 363 6.46 10.33 16.87
C LEU A 363 4.95 10.62 16.80
N ASP A 364 4.08 9.66 17.14
CA ASP A 364 2.64 9.91 17.25
C ASP A 364 2.34 10.97 18.33
N ASN A 365 3.05 10.92 19.47
CA ASN A 365 2.92 11.94 20.51
C ASN A 365 3.41 13.32 20.04
N LEU A 366 4.49 13.36 19.26
CA LEU A 366 4.97 14.58 18.63
C LEU A 366 3.92 15.17 17.66
N LEU A 367 3.25 14.32 16.87
CA LEU A 367 2.20 14.75 15.93
C LEU A 367 0.95 15.31 16.62
N LYS A 368 0.68 14.97 17.89
CA LYS A 368 -0.38 15.64 18.68
C LYS A 368 -0.09 17.14 18.85
N THR A 369 1.20 17.51 18.96
CA THR A 369 1.62 18.93 19.02
C THR A 369 1.34 19.61 17.69
N TYR A 370 1.59 18.95 16.56
CA TYR A 370 1.25 19.44 15.23
C TYR A 370 -0.25 19.69 15.08
N GLU A 371 -1.06 18.71 15.43
CA GLU A 371 -2.53 18.76 15.30
C GLU A 371 -3.16 19.83 16.18
N SER A 372 -2.60 20.07 17.37
CA SER A 372 -3.10 21.10 18.30
C SER A 372 -2.57 22.51 18.05
N ASN A 373 -1.62 22.70 17.15
CA ASN A 373 -1.00 23.99 16.85
C ASN A 373 -1.03 24.33 15.35
N ARG A 374 -2.18 24.14 14.73
CA ARG A 374 -2.35 24.34 13.28
C ARG A 374 -2.13 25.79 12.83
N ASP A 375 -2.34 26.76 13.66
CA ASP A 375 -2.04 28.17 13.38
C ASP A 375 -0.53 28.40 13.18
N LYS A 376 0.30 27.70 13.98
CA LYS A 376 1.76 27.73 13.84
C LYS A 376 2.24 26.84 12.70
N TYR A 377 1.59 25.68 12.54
CA TYR A 377 1.97 24.66 11.59
C TYR A 377 0.79 24.34 10.65
N PRO A 378 0.51 25.19 9.64
CA PRO A 378 -0.64 24.98 8.75
C PRO A 378 -0.54 23.72 7.90
N THR A 379 0.68 23.23 7.62
CA THR A 379 0.92 22.02 6.82
C THR A 379 1.87 21.07 7.53
N PHE A 380 1.82 19.79 7.15
CA PHE A 380 2.78 18.80 7.64
C PHE A 380 4.23 19.19 7.31
N GLU A 381 4.46 19.80 6.14
CA GLU A 381 5.79 20.29 5.76
C GLU A 381 6.28 21.41 6.70
N SER A 382 5.39 22.33 7.11
CA SER A 382 5.77 23.41 8.04
C SER A 382 6.12 22.89 9.44
N PHE A 383 5.63 21.71 9.81
CA PHE A 383 5.95 21.04 11.07
C PHE A 383 7.20 20.14 10.98
N PHE A 384 7.63 19.78 9.80
CA PHE A 384 8.65 18.75 9.61
C PHE A 384 10.02 19.06 10.25
N PRO A 385 10.46 20.32 10.46
CA PRO A 385 11.64 20.61 11.26
C PRO A 385 11.60 20.01 12.68
N GLU A 386 10.44 20.01 13.34
CA GLU A 386 10.27 19.39 14.67
C GLU A 386 10.46 17.85 14.61
N PHE A 387 10.06 17.24 13.51
CA PHE A 387 10.33 15.82 13.26
C PHE A 387 11.83 15.54 13.11
N VAL A 388 12.55 16.39 12.39
CA VAL A 388 14.00 16.31 12.21
C VAL A 388 14.72 16.43 13.55
N ASP A 389 14.34 17.43 14.36
CA ASP A 389 14.90 17.66 15.68
C ASP A 389 14.63 16.45 16.61
N PHE A 390 13.40 15.92 16.58
CA PHE A 390 13.06 14.71 17.33
C PHE A 390 13.98 13.54 16.97
N ILE A 391 14.16 13.23 15.68
CA ILE A 391 15.00 12.10 15.24
C ILE A 391 16.46 12.27 15.66
N ASN A 392 17.00 13.50 15.53
CA ASN A 392 18.36 13.83 15.96
C ASN A 392 18.54 13.67 17.48
N ASP A 393 17.60 14.21 18.25
CA ASP A 393 17.57 14.11 19.70
C ASP A 393 17.42 12.66 20.19
N TYR A 394 16.51 11.89 19.58
CA TYR A 394 16.28 10.49 19.91
C TYR A 394 17.58 9.67 19.76
N THR A 395 18.31 9.88 18.67
CA THR A 395 19.57 9.16 18.42
C THR A 395 20.73 9.61 19.31
N SER A 396 20.66 10.82 19.86
CA SER A 396 21.68 11.33 20.78
C SER A 396 21.49 10.81 22.20
N LYS A 397 20.24 10.60 22.62
CA LYS A 397 19.86 10.25 23.99
C LYS A 397 19.68 8.74 24.21
N THR A 398 19.45 7.99 23.16
CA THR A 398 19.19 6.55 23.25
C THR A 398 20.48 5.78 23.00
N ALA A 399 20.85 4.88 23.92
CA ALA A 399 21.87 3.86 23.65
C ALA A 399 21.26 2.86 22.68
N LEU A 400 21.60 2.98 21.40
CA LEU A 400 21.02 2.24 20.28
C LEU A 400 21.63 0.83 20.16
#